data_92dd3942437665da42f314229ca88fca
#
_entry.id   92dd3942437665da42f314229ca88fca
#
_cell.length_a   1.000
_cell.length_b   1.000
_cell.length_c   1.000
_cell.angle_alpha   90.00
_cell.angle_beta   90.00
_cell.angle_gamma   90.00
#
_symmetry.space_group_name_H-M   'P 1'
#
loop_
_entity.id
_entity.type
_entity.pdbx_description
1 polymer ?
#
loop_
_entity_poly.entity_id
_entity_poly.type
_entity_poly.pdbx_seq_one_letter_code
_entity_poly.pdbx_strand_id
1 'polypeptide(L)'
;MNFFRFILQNRSQVLELTAEHLWLVGLSTLFATLIGIPLGIVIAHWPRLNKPVLAGANIIQTVPSLALFGFLLPVPWLGDRADRLAILALTLYALLPIIRNTYTGIRGVDPAVMEAGRGMG
;
A
#
# COMPACT_ATOMS: atom_id res chain seq x y z
N MET A 1 20.73 -26.99 -16.50
CA MET A 1 19.67 -27.47 -15.58
C MET A 1 18.39 -26.77 -16.00
N ASN A 2 17.34 -27.52 -16.31
CA ASN A 2 16.08 -26.90 -16.76
C ASN A 2 15.36 -26.26 -15.57
N PHE A 3 14.78 -25.06 -15.78
CA PHE A 3 14.04 -24.29 -14.79
C PHE A 3 13.01 -25.13 -14.00
N PHE A 4 12.22 -25.94 -14.71
CA PHE A 4 11.24 -26.82 -14.08
C PHE A 4 11.85 -27.89 -13.15
N ARG A 5 13.01 -28.43 -13.53
CA ARG A 5 13.73 -29.40 -12.71
C ARG A 5 14.26 -28.79 -11.42
N PHE A 6 14.72 -27.55 -11.49
CA PHE A 6 15.14 -26.78 -10.33
C PHE A 6 13.98 -26.54 -9.35
N ILE A 7 12.82 -26.11 -9.85
CA ILE A 7 11.62 -25.89 -9.02
C ILE A 7 11.19 -27.19 -8.35
N LEU A 8 11.13 -28.29 -9.09
CA LEU A 8 10.73 -29.59 -8.54
C LEU A 8 11.68 -30.10 -7.45
N GLN A 9 12.99 -29.89 -7.64
CA GLN A 9 14.00 -30.29 -6.67
C GLN A 9 13.98 -29.43 -5.40
N ASN A 10 13.61 -28.14 -5.50
CA ASN A 10 13.58 -27.20 -4.39
C ASN A 10 12.13 -26.81 -4.00
N ARG A 11 11.16 -27.68 -4.28
CA ARG A 11 9.74 -27.37 -4.09
C ARG A 11 9.37 -26.87 -2.68
N SER A 12 9.97 -27.43 -1.64
CA SER A 12 9.69 -27.00 -0.25
C SER A 12 10.16 -25.57 -0.01
N GLN A 13 11.36 -25.23 -0.46
CA GLN A 13 11.90 -23.86 -0.35
C GLN A 13 11.10 -22.86 -1.19
N VAL A 14 10.70 -23.25 -2.40
CA VAL A 14 9.86 -22.40 -3.27
C VAL A 14 8.50 -22.12 -2.61
N LEU A 15 7.87 -23.14 -2.02
CA LEU A 15 6.60 -22.96 -1.32
C LEU A 15 6.73 -22.10 -0.07
N GLU A 16 7.77 -22.32 0.72
CA GLU A 16 8.05 -21.53 1.93
C GLU A 16 8.27 -20.06 1.60
N LEU A 17 9.16 -19.75 0.66
CA LEU A 17 9.43 -18.38 0.23
C LEU A 17 8.20 -17.71 -0.42
N THR A 18 7.39 -18.48 -1.15
CA THR A 18 6.15 -17.98 -1.74
C THR A 18 5.12 -17.65 -0.64
N ALA A 19 4.96 -18.52 0.35
CA ALA A 19 4.07 -18.27 1.47
C ALA A 19 4.50 -17.05 2.29
N GLU A 20 5.79 -16.91 2.56
CA GLU A 20 6.36 -15.74 3.22
C GLU A 20 6.11 -14.45 2.43
N HIS A 21 6.34 -14.48 1.12
CA HIS A 21 6.08 -13.35 0.25
C HIS A 21 4.60 -12.95 0.24
N LEU A 22 3.69 -13.92 0.12
CA LEU A 22 2.24 -13.68 0.16
C LEU A 22 1.80 -13.10 1.50
N TRP A 23 2.39 -13.56 2.60
CA TRP A 23 2.16 -13.01 3.93
C TRP A 23 2.58 -11.54 4.04
N LEU A 24 3.80 -11.21 3.63
CA LEU A 24 4.32 -9.85 3.65
C LEU A 24 3.48 -8.90 2.80
N VAL A 25 3.15 -9.30 1.57
CA VAL A 25 2.34 -8.50 0.65
C VAL A 25 0.91 -8.35 1.17
N GLY A 26 0.31 -9.45 1.62
CA GLY A 26 -1.07 -9.45 2.13
C GLY A 26 -1.23 -8.54 3.34
N LEU A 27 -0.32 -8.64 4.31
CA LEU A 27 -0.37 -7.83 5.52
C LEU A 27 -0.08 -6.34 5.22
N SER A 28 0.88 -6.05 4.37
CA SER A 28 1.21 -4.68 3.94
C SER A 28 0.04 -4.03 3.19
N THR A 29 -0.60 -4.77 2.30
CA THR A 29 -1.77 -4.31 1.56
C THR A 29 -2.96 -4.06 2.49
N LEU A 30 -3.17 -4.94 3.46
CA LEU A 30 -4.22 -4.77 4.47
C LEU A 30 -4.02 -3.46 5.26
N PHE A 31 -2.81 -3.21 5.79
CA PHE A 31 -2.52 -1.97 6.50
C PHE A 31 -2.66 -0.74 5.60
N ALA A 32 -2.13 -0.80 4.38
CA ALA A 32 -2.25 0.30 3.42
C ALA A 32 -3.72 0.59 3.07
N THR A 33 -4.55 -0.43 2.98
CA THR A 33 -5.99 -0.31 2.70
C THR A 33 -6.74 0.29 3.89
N LEU A 34 -6.48 -0.21 5.09
CA LEU A 34 -7.09 0.28 6.32
C LEU A 34 -6.76 1.76 6.60
N ILE A 35 -5.61 2.24 6.18
CA ILE A 35 -5.20 3.63 6.32
C ILE A 35 -5.61 4.45 5.09
N GLY A 36 -5.33 3.93 3.90
CA GLY A 36 -5.45 4.65 2.64
C GLY A 36 -6.89 4.92 2.21
N ILE A 37 -7.81 3.96 2.43
CA ILE A 37 -9.23 4.16 2.08
C ILE A 37 -9.86 5.24 2.97
N PRO A 38 -9.77 5.21 4.31
CA PRO A 38 -10.30 6.29 5.14
C PRO A 38 -9.70 7.66 4.81
N LEU A 39 -8.39 7.73 4.57
CA LEU A 39 -7.75 8.98 4.16
C LEU A 39 -8.27 9.48 2.81
N GLY A 40 -8.44 8.59 1.83
CA GLY A 40 -9.01 8.91 0.53
C GLY A 40 -10.44 9.47 0.63
N ILE A 41 -11.26 8.87 1.49
CA ILE A 41 -12.63 9.33 1.78
C ILE A 41 -12.58 10.72 2.43
N VAL A 42 -11.74 10.92 3.44
CA VAL A 42 -11.60 12.19 4.15
C VAL A 42 -11.22 13.32 3.19
N ILE A 43 -10.19 13.13 2.34
CA ILE A 43 -9.76 14.17 1.41
C ILE A 43 -10.75 14.41 0.26
N ALA A 44 -11.62 13.45 -0.04
CA ALA A 44 -12.70 13.64 -1.00
C ALA A 44 -13.78 14.58 -0.47
N HIS A 45 -14.05 14.57 0.84
CA HIS A 45 -15.02 15.42 1.49
C HIS A 45 -14.44 16.76 1.98
N TRP A 46 -13.13 16.79 2.31
CA TRP A 46 -12.45 17.99 2.78
C TRP A 46 -11.34 18.45 1.82
N PRO A 47 -11.66 19.27 0.81
CA PRO A 47 -10.69 19.68 -0.23
C PRO A 47 -9.43 20.36 0.30
N ARG A 48 -9.48 20.97 1.49
CA ARG A 48 -8.31 21.61 2.13
C ARG A 48 -7.21 20.62 2.49
N LEU A 49 -7.58 19.34 2.77
CA LEU A 49 -6.65 18.28 3.13
C LEU A 49 -6.09 17.54 1.91
N ASN A 50 -6.68 17.70 0.74
CA ASN A 50 -6.29 16.98 -0.46
C ASN A 50 -4.82 17.24 -0.83
N LYS A 51 -4.43 18.51 -0.97
CA LYS A 51 -3.07 18.88 -1.37
C LYS A 51 -2.00 18.38 -0.40
N PRO A 52 -2.08 18.63 0.93
CA PRO A 52 -1.05 18.18 1.86
C PRO A 52 -0.98 16.64 1.99
N VAL A 53 -2.11 15.94 1.98
CA VAL A 53 -2.12 14.46 2.09
C VAL A 53 -1.52 13.82 0.85
N LEU A 54 -1.92 14.24 -0.35
CA LEU A 54 -1.36 13.72 -1.59
C LEU A 54 0.11 14.11 -1.77
N ALA A 55 0.50 15.32 -1.36
CA ALA A 55 1.90 15.74 -1.39
C ALA A 55 2.76 14.88 -0.47
N GLY A 56 2.31 14.63 0.76
CA GLY A 56 3.01 13.75 1.70
C GLY A 56 3.18 12.32 1.16
N ALA A 57 2.12 11.75 0.62
CA ALA A 57 2.18 10.42 0.01
C ALA A 57 3.09 10.38 -1.24
N ASN A 58 3.08 11.45 -2.08
CA ASN A 58 4.00 11.59 -3.21
C ASN A 58 5.46 11.63 -2.77
N ILE A 59 5.78 12.37 -1.70
CA ILE A 59 7.15 12.45 -1.17
C ILE A 59 7.64 11.06 -0.78
N ILE A 60 6.82 10.26 -0.09
CA ILE A 60 7.17 8.89 0.28
C ILE A 60 7.51 8.05 -0.96
N GLN A 61 6.72 8.17 -2.03
CA GLN A 61 6.97 7.41 -3.25
C GLN A 61 8.20 7.87 -4.06
N THR A 62 8.66 9.11 -3.87
CA THR A 62 9.88 9.59 -4.54
C THR A 62 11.15 9.08 -3.87
N VAL A 63 11.07 8.60 -2.64
CA VAL A 63 12.22 8.02 -1.94
C VAL A 63 12.55 6.66 -2.57
N PRO A 64 13.77 6.43 -3.07
CA PRO A 64 14.18 5.11 -3.56
C PRO A 64 14.01 4.04 -2.47
N SER A 65 13.55 2.84 -2.85
CA SER A 65 13.28 1.76 -1.90
C SER A 65 14.50 1.41 -1.04
N LEU A 66 15.70 1.34 -1.65
CA LEU A 66 16.93 1.11 -0.92
C LEU A 66 17.25 2.21 0.09
N ALA A 67 16.99 3.47 -0.26
CA ALA A 67 17.17 4.58 0.67
C ALA A 67 16.17 4.50 1.83
N LEU A 68 14.92 4.15 1.56
CA LEU A 68 13.92 3.97 2.60
C LEU A 68 14.33 2.86 3.58
N PHE A 69 14.81 1.71 3.09
CA PHE A 69 15.36 0.67 3.93
C PHE A 69 16.55 1.16 4.75
N GLY A 70 17.46 1.92 4.14
CA GLY A 70 18.60 2.52 4.83
C GLY A 70 18.20 3.48 5.96
N PHE A 71 17.15 4.26 5.77
CA PHE A 71 16.61 5.14 6.82
C PHE A 71 15.90 4.40 7.97
N LEU A 72 15.25 3.28 7.66
CA LEU A 72 14.48 2.51 8.63
C LEU A 72 15.37 1.54 9.44
N LEU A 73 16.49 1.07 8.87
CA LEU A 73 17.41 0.13 9.51
C LEU A 73 17.91 0.57 10.89
N PRO A 74 18.31 1.85 11.12
CA PRO A 74 18.81 2.29 12.44
C PRO A 74 17.72 2.37 13.51
N VAL A 75 16.45 2.26 13.16
CA VAL A 75 15.36 2.31 14.13
C VAL A 75 15.35 1.02 14.96
N PRO A 76 15.59 1.09 16.29
CA PRO A 76 15.87 -0.10 17.10
C PRO A 76 14.80 -1.18 17.08
N TRP A 77 13.57 -0.84 16.85
CA TRP A 77 12.45 -1.77 16.82
C TRP A 77 12.18 -2.37 15.43
N LEU A 78 12.61 -1.67 14.35
CA LEU A 78 12.40 -2.06 12.96
C LEU A 78 13.60 -2.82 12.40
N GLY A 79 14.82 -2.32 12.65
CA GLY A 79 16.04 -2.84 12.05
C GLY A 79 16.42 -4.25 12.50
N ASP A 80 15.96 -4.68 13.67
CA ASP A 80 16.22 -6.01 14.21
C ASP A 80 15.44 -7.11 13.48
N ARG A 81 14.41 -6.76 12.69
CA ARG A 81 13.55 -7.71 12.02
C ARG A 81 13.21 -7.27 10.59
N ALA A 82 13.73 -8.03 9.63
CA ALA A 82 13.53 -7.76 8.20
C ALA A 82 12.05 -7.78 7.76
N ASP A 83 11.24 -8.64 8.37
CA ASP A 83 9.80 -8.74 8.12
C ASP A 83 9.05 -7.45 8.49
N ARG A 84 9.34 -6.87 9.65
CA ARG A 84 8.72 -5.60 10.09
C ARG A 84 9.12 -4.44 9.18
N LEU A 85 10.40 -4.38 8.83
CA LEU A 85 10.93 -3.38 7.92
C LEU A 85 10.25 -3.46 6.56
N ALA A 86 10.12 -4.67 6.01
CA ALA A 86 9.47 -4.90 4.72
C ALA A 86 7.99 -4.52 4.76
N ILE A 87 7.24 -4.93 5.79
CA ILE A 87 5.82 -4.59 5.94
C ILE A 87 5.62 -3.09 6.00
N LEU A 88 6.43 -2.37 6.80
CA LEU A 88 6.32 -0.91 6.88
C LEU A 88 6.63 -0.23 5.54
N ALA A 89 7.72 -0.60 4.89
CA ALA A 89 8.12 -0.02 3.61
C ALA A 89 7.07 -0.28 2.52
N LEU A 90 6.60 -1.53 2.39
CA LEU A 90 5.56 -1.89 1.42
C LEU A 90 4.24 -1.18 1.70
N THR A 91 3.86 -1.03 2.97
CA THR A 91 2.66 -0.27 3.38
C THR A 91 2.78 1.19 2.92
N LEU A 92 3.90 1.85 3.20
CA LEU A 92 4.14 3.24 2.81
C LEU A 92 4.06 3.43 1.29
N TYR A 93 4.65 2.52 0.50
CA TYR A 93 4.58 2.59 -0.96
C TYR A 93 3.18 2.34 -1.52
N ALA A 94 2.39 1.50 -0.86
CA ALA A 94 1.03 1.20 -1.29
C ALA A 94 0.02 2.32 -0.94
N LEU A 95 0.35 3.21 0.00
CA LEU A 95 -0.57 4.26 0.46
C LEU A 95 -1.00 5.22 -0.65
N LEU A 96 -0.05 5.76 -1.43
CA LEU A 96 -0.38 6.76 -2.45
C LEU A 96 -1.39 6.25 -3.49
N PRO A 97 -1.18 5.10 -4.16
CA PRO A 97 -2.15 4.61 -5.13
C PRO A 97 -3.52 4.35 -4.51
N ILE A 98 -3.58 3.83 -3.28
CA ILE A 98 -4.85 3.55 -2.59
C ILE A 98 -5.58 4.85 -2.24
N ILE A 99 -4.89 5.83 -1.64
CA ILE A 99 -5.47 7.13 -1.31
C ILE A 99 -5.98 7.84 -2.58
N ARG A 100 -5.13 7.88 -3.62
CA ARG A 100 -5.46 8.55 -4.88
C ARG A 100 -6.64 7.90 -5.59
N ASN A 101 -6.65 6.58 -5.70
CA ASN A 101 -7.74 5.86 -6.37
C ASN A 101 -9.06 5.97 -5.60
N THR A 102 -9.02 5.94 -4.27
CA THR A 102 -10.21 6.19 -3.44
C THR A 102 -10.74 7.60 -3.65
N TYR A 103 -9.87 8.59 -3.58
CA TYR A 103 -10.23 9.99 -3.81
C TYR A 103 -10.83 10.21 -5.21
N THR A 104 -10.16 9.74 -6.26
CA THR A 104 -10.63 9.91 -7.64
C THR A 104 -11.91 9.13 -7.92
N GLY A 105 -12.05 7.94 -7.35
CA GLY A 105 -13.27 7.15 -7.46
C GLY A 105 -14.49 7.86 -6.87
N ILE A 106 -14.36 8.46 -5.68
CA ILE A 106 -15.44 9.20 -5.04
C ILE A 106 -15.76 10.49 -5.80
N ARG A 107 -14.75 11.26 -6.19
CA ARG A 107 -14.91 12.54 -6.90
C ARG A 107 -15.35 12.39 -8.35
N GLY A 108 -15.12 11.24 -8.95
CA GLY A 108 -15.49 10.92 -10.32
C GLY A 108 -16.93 10.40 -10.51
N VAL A 109 -17.71 10.25 -9.43
CA VAL A 109 -19.10 9.82 -9.54
C VAL A 109 -19.93 10.92 -10.21
N ASP A 110 -20.71 10.54 -11.23
CA ASP A 110 -21.59 11.45 -11.95
C ASP A 110 -22.59 12.12 -10.98
N PRO A 111 -22.72 13.47 -11.00
CA PRO A 111 -23.67 14.19 -10.16
C PRO A 111 -25.12 13.66 -10.28
N ALA A 112 -25.54 13.22 -11.45
CA ALA A 112 -26.88 12.66 -11.66
C ALA A 112 -27.07 11.35 -10.88
N VAL A 113 -26.04 10.50 -10.82
CA VAL A 113 -26.08 9.27 -10.02
C VAL A 113 -26.13 9.57 -8.53
N MET A 114 -25.37 10.58 -8.09
CA MET A 114 -25.40 11.03 -6.69
C MET A 114 -26.78 11.58 -6.30
N GLU A 115 -27.41 12.36 -7.17
CA GLU A 115 -28.73 12.92 -6.95
C GLU A 115 -29.81 11.83 -6.89
N ALA A 116 -29.75 10.86 -7.81
CA ALA A 116 -30.62 9.68 -7.79
C ALA A 116 -30.47 8.87 -6.49
N GLY A 117 -29.24 8.66 -6.03
CA GLY A 117 -28.95 7.96 -4.77
C GLY A 117 -29.55 8.70 -3.56
N ARG A 118 -29.44 10.04 -3.51
CA ARG A 118 -30.05 10.86 -2.45
C ARG A 118 -31.58 10.81 -2.49
N GLY A 119 -32.16 10.76 -3.68
CA GLY A 119 -33.61 10.65 -3.85
C GLY A 119 -34.21 9.32 -3.39
N MET A 120 -33.37 8.26 -3.39
CA MET A 120 -33.79 6.94 -2.90
C MET A 120 -33.57 6.75 -1.38
N GLY A 121 -32.93 7.70 -0.72
CA GLY A 121 -32.59 7.60 0.71
C GLY A 121 -31.21 7.06 0.92
#